data_9b50dacc9d0f70304828a3d3e902c82e
#
_entry.id   9b50dacc9d0f70304828a3d3e902c82e
#
_cell.length_a   1.000
_cell.length_b   1.000
_cell.length_c   1.000
_cell.angle_alpha   90.00
_cell.angle_beta   90.00
_cell.angle_gamma   90.00
#
_symmetry.space_group_name_H-M   'P 1'
#
loop_
_entity.id
_entity.type
_entity.pdbx_description
1 polymer ?
#
loop_
_entity_poly.entity_id
_entity_poly.type
_entity_poly.pdbx_seq_one_letter_code
_entity_poly.pdbx_strand_id
1 'polypeptide(L)'
;MRLGRRPFADLVSRQLDLFVADEVALLEKAGAAEVAWQRAGRDEAEEAYGDWQLVADAIAERLLDLRETYAGTLDEATGGTYRDTFDRAARRRFPRFAELLDP
;
A
#
# COMPACT_ATOMS: atom_id res chain seq x y z
N MET A 1 15.00 28.72 -5.30
CA MET A 1 14.30 27.90 -6.23
C MET A 1 14.14 26.47 -5.75
N ARG A 2 13.00 25.92 -5.93
CA ARG A 2 12.74 24.61 -5.48
C ARG A 2 13.04 23.59 -6.56
N LEU A 3 13.75 22.56 -6.21
CA LEU A 3 14.11 21.54 -7.16
C LEU A 3 13.50 20.22 -6.78
N GLY A 4 13.09 19.49 -7.77
CA GLY A 4 12.87 18.08 -7.63
C GLY A 4 11.69 17.60 -6.83
N ARG A 5 10.80 18.49 -6.39
CA ARG A 5 9.63 17.98 -5.74
C ARG A 5 8.67 17.43 -6.79
N ARG A 6 8.30 16.16 -6.64
CA ARG A 6 7.45 15.53 -7.62
C ARG A 6 6.06 16.11 -7.59
N PRO A 7 5.41 16.21 -8.76
CA PRO A 7 3.99 16.56 -8.79
C PRO A 7 3.21 15.60 -7.91
N PHE A 8 2.22 16.11 -7.21
CA PHE A 8 1.35 15.35 -6.32
C PHE A 8 2.02 14.84 -5.06
N ALA A 9 3.29 15.17 -4.79
CA ALA A 9 3.98 14.59 -3.62
C ALA A 9 3.26 14.89 -2.31
N ASP A 10 2.83 16.12 -2.11
CA ASP A 10 2.16 16.49 -0.87
C ASP A 10 0.78 15.87 -0.76
N LEU A 11 0.06 15.83 -1.86
CA LEU A 11 -1.26 15.20 -1.89
C LEU A 11 -1.16 13.72 -1.54
N VAL A 12 -0.24 13.02 -2.19
CA VAL A 12 -0.07 11.59 -1.97
C VAL A 12 0.33 11.33 -0.52
N SER A 13 1.25 12.14 0.01
CA SER A 13 1.66 11.98 1.40
C SER A 13 0.46 12.06 2.34
N ARG A 14 -0.42 13.04 2.12
CA ARG A 14 -1.62 13.17 2.94
C ARG A 14 -2.59 12.02 2.74
N GLN A 15 -2.73 11.55 1.49
CA GLN A 15 -3.59 10.41 1.22
C GLN A 15 -3.12 9.17 1.97
N LEU A 16 -1.83 8.94 2.01
CA LEU A 16 -1.29 7.79 2.71
C LEU A 16 -1.39 7.96 4.23
N ASP A 17 -1.25 9.19 4.74
CA ASP A 17 -1.48 9.43 6.15
C ASP A 17 -2.93 9.10 6.54
N LEU A 18 -3.87 9.53 5.72
CA LEU A 18 -5.29 9.23 5.97
C LEU A 18 -5.56 7.73 5.85
N PHE A 19 -4.90 7.09 4.90
CA PHE A 19 -5.03 5.64 4.74
C PHE A 19 -4.63 4.93 6.04
N VAL A 20 -3.49 5.31 6.62
CA VAL A 20 -3.05 4.71 7.86
C VAL A 20 -4.06 4.92 8.97
N ALA A 21 -4.59 6.14 9.06
CA ALA A 21 -5.58 6.45 10.10
C ALA A 21 -6.88 5.66 9.90
N ASP A 22 -7.31 5.51 8.65
CA ASP A 22 -8.58 4.83 8.35
C ASP A 22 -8.46 3.32 8.45
N GLU A 23 -7.28 2.77 8.16
CA GLU A 23 -7.10 1.32 8.09
C GLU A 23 -6.24 0.77 9.21
N VAL A 24 -6.25 1.44 10.36
CA VAL A 24 -5.39 1.04 11.46
C VAL A 24 -5.65 -0.41 11.88
N ALA A 25 -6.91 -0.83 11.92
CA ALA A 25 -7.25 -2.19 12.31
C ALA A 25 -6.70 -3.22 11.34
N LEU A 26 -6.81 -2.93 10.04
CA LEU A 26 -6.30 -3.85 9.02
C LEU A 26 -4.78 -3.92 9.06
N LEU A 27 -4.13 -2.77 9.26
CA LEU A 27 -2.68 -2.74 9.35
C LEU A 27 -2.16 -3.47 10.60
N GLU A 28 -2.87 -3.35 11.71
CA GLU A 28 -2.53 -4.10 12.91
C GLU A 28 -2.70 -5.59 12.70
N LYS A 29 -3.77 -5.97 12.01
CA LYS A 29 -3.99 -7.37 11.71
C LYS A 29 -2.88 -7.94 10.84
N ALA A 30 -2.40 -7.16 9.87
CA ALA A 30 -1.29 -7.58 9.03
C ALA A 30 -0.02 -7.76 9.84
N GLY A 31 0.24 -6.84 10.76
CA GLY A 31 1.41 -6.97 11.64
C GLY A 31 1.36 -8.23 12.48
N ALA A 32 0.19 -8.53 13.05
CA ALA A 32 0.03 -9.74 13.84
C ALA A 32 0.20 -10.99 12.99
N ALA A 33 -0.35 -10.98 11.77
CA ALA A 33 -0.21 -12.13 10.87
C ALA A 33 1.23 -12.34 10.46
N GLU A 34 1.98 -11.26 10.25
CA GLU A 34 3.39 -11.37 9.89
C GLU A 34 4.19 -11.98 11.06
N VAL A 35 3.93 -11.54 12.28
CA VAL A 35 4.60 -12.10 13.45
C VAL A 35 4.29 -13.58 13.59
N ALA A 36 3.01 -13.95 13.39
CA ALA A 36 2.61 -15.35 13.46
C ALA A 36 3.35 -16.20 12.43
N TRP A 37 3.47 -15.66 11.20
CA TRP A 37 4.20 -16.36 10.15
C TRP A 37 5.69 -16.50 10.52
N GLN A 38 6.30 -15.44 11.02
CA GLN A 38 7.72 -15.48 11.38
C GLN A 38 8.00 -16.48 12.50
N ARG A 39 7.02 -16.71 13.36
CA ARG A 39 7.17 -17.62 14.50
C ARG A 39 6.67 -19.03 14.23
N ALA A 40 6.04 -19.25 13.08
CA ALA A 40 5.41 -20.53 12.78
C ALA A 40 6.47 -21.61 12.62
N GLY A 41 6.16 -22.77 13.18
CA GLY A 41 6.98 -23.96 12.96
C GLY A 41 6.73 -24.53 11.58
N ARG A 42 7.52 -25.55 11.23
CA ARG A 42 7.46 -26.12 9.89
C ARG A 42 6.06 -26.55 9.49
N ASP A 43 5.32 -27.15 10.43
CA ASP A 43 4.00 -27.69 10.14
C ASP A 43 2.94 -26.62 9.96
N GLU A 44 3.22 -25.40 10.47
CA GLU A 44 2.24 -24.32 10.45
C GLU A 44 2.61 -23.19 9.52
N ALA A 45 3.81 -23.25 8.93
CA ALA A 45 4.32 -22.12 8.16
C ALA A 45 3.47 -21.81 6.95
N GLU A 46 2.98 -22.83 6.28
CA GLU A 46 2.20 -22.65 5.06
C GLU A 46 0.87 -21.96 5.37
N GLU A 47 0.20 -22.40 6.42
CA GLU A 47 -1.06 -21.80 6.81
C GLU A 47 -0.85 -20.36 7.29
N ALA A 48 0.19 -20.12 8.08
CA ALA A 48 0.48 -18.79 8.59
C ALA A 48 0.83 -17.83 7.45
N TYR A 49 1.56 -18.31 6.46
CA TYR A 49 1.86 -17.50 5.27
C TYR A 49 0.59 -17.15 4.51
N GLY A 50 -0.30 -18.13 4.34
CA GLY A 50 -1.57 -17.89 3.66
C GLY A 50 -2.43 -16.87 4.39
N ASP A 51 -2.45 -16.92 5.72
CA ASP A 51 -3.18 -15.95 6.51
C ASP A 51 -2.61 -14.55 6.32
N TRP A 52 -1.27 -14.44 6.35
CA TRP A 52 -0.63 -13.15 6.11
C TRP A 52 -0.95 -12.63 4.71
N GLN A 53 -0.89 -13.51 3.71
CA GLN A 53 -1.12 -13.10 2.33
C GLN A 53 -2.53 -12.56 2.12
N LEU A 54 -3.52 -13.16 2.77
CA LEU A 54 -4.90 -12.67 2.66
C LEU A 54 -5.02 -11.23 3.15
N VAL A 55 -4.39 -10.93 4.29
CA VAL A 55 -4.44 -9.58 4.83
C VAL A 55 -3.63 -8.61 3.97
N ALA A 56 -2.46 -9.05 3.50
CA ALA A 56 -1.61 -8.23 2.65
C ALA A 56 -2.32 -7.89 1.34
N ASP A 57 -3.02 -8.86 0.76
CA ASP A 57 -3.79 -8.63 -0.46
C ASP A 57 -4.91 -7.61 -0.22
N ALA A 58 -5.57 -7.70 0.94
CA ALA A 58 -6.62 -6.75 1.28
C ALA A 58 -6.09 -5.33 1.39
N ILE A 59 -4.91 -5.17 1.99
CA ILE A 59 -4.27 -3.86 2.12
C ILE A 59 -3.91 -3.32 0.73
N ALA A 60 -3.30 -4.16 -0.10
CA ALA A 60 -2.92 -3.74 -1.45
C ALA A 60 -4.13 -3.33 -2.27
N GLU A 61 -5.24 -4.07 -2.13
CA GLU A 61 -6.46 -3.75 -2.84
C GLU A 61 -7.00 -2.40 -2.41
N ARG A 62 -6.96 -2.08 -1.13
CA ARG A 62 -7.42 -0.78 -0.64
C ARG A 62 -6.52 0.36 -1.07
N LEU A 63 -5.22 0.12 -1.12
CA LEU A 63 -4.29 1.11 -1.66
C LEU A 63 -4.58 1.35 -3.14
N LEU A 64 -4.83 0.29 -3.88
CA LEU A 64 -5.14 0.40 -5.30
C LEU A 64 -6.45 1.18 -5.52
N ASP A 65 -7.46 0.90 -4.71
CA ASP A 65 -8.73 1.63 -4.79
C ASP A 65 -8.52 3.12 -4.53
N LEU A 66 -7.72 3.44 -3.53
CA LEU A 66 -7.42 4.84 -3.21
C LEU A 66 -6.76 5.52 -4.41
N ARG A 67 -5.74 4.87 -4.98
CA ARG A 67 -5.02 5.41 -6.13
C ARG A 67 -5.97 5.63 -7.32
N GLU A 68 -6.75 4.61 -7.65
CA GLU A 68 -7.58 4.66 -8.84
C GLU A 68 -8.76 5.60 -8.70
N THR A 69 -9.29 5.75 -7.49
CA THR A 69 -10.38 6.69 -7.26
C THR A 69 -9.95 8.11 -7.59
N TYR A 70 -8.76 8.50 -7.15
CA TYR A 70 -8.29 9.85 -7.45
C TYR A 70 -7.79 9.97 -8.88
N ALA A 71 -7.04 8.97 -9.37
CA ALA A 71 -6.51 9.01 -10.74
C ALA A 71 -7.64 9.13 -11.76
N GLY A 72 -8.78 8.51 -11.46
CA GLY A 72 -9.94 8.56 -12.36
C GLY A 72 -10.55 9.93 -12.52
N THR A 73 -10.20 10.89 -11.64
CA THR A 73 -10.68 12.26 -11.77
C THR A 73 -9.77 13.10 -12.67
N LEU A 74 -8.65 12.55 -13.13
CA LEU A 74 -7.66 13.28 -13.90
C LEU A 74 -7.67 12.80 -15.35
N ASP A 75 -7.13 13.64 -16.23
CA ASP A 75 -6.93 13.17 -17.61
C ASP A 75 -5.85 12.09 -17.63
N GLU A 76 -5.73 11.42 -18.76
CA GLU A 76 -4.89 10.23 -18.84
C GLU A 76 -3.42 10.52 -18.52
N ALA A 77 -2.87 11.57 -19.10
CA ALA A 77 -1.46 11.89 -18.90
C ALA A 77 -1.20 12.30 -17.45
N THR A 78 -2.04 13.16 -16.90
CA THR A 78 -1.91 13.61 -15.52
C THR A 78 -2.13 12.46 -14.55
N GLY A 79 -3.09 11.60 -14.85
CA GLY A 79 -3.35 10.41 -14.05
C GLY A 79 -2.15 9.49 -13.98
N GLY A 80 -1.45 9.33 -15.11
CA GLY A 80 -0.22 8.53 -15.13
C GLY A 80 0.84 9.10 -14.22
N THR A 81 1.03 10.43 -14.25
CA THR A 81 1.99 11.09 -13.38
C THR A 81 1.61 10.89 -11.92
N TYR A 82 0.33 11.02 -11.60
CA TYR A 82 -0.14 10.79 -10.23
C TYR A 82 0.11 9.35 -9.79
N ARG A 83 -0.21 8.37 -10.63
CA ARG A 83 0.00 6.96 -10.29
C ARG A 83 1.46 6.66 -10.00
N ASP A 84 2.37 7.23 -10.80
CA ASP A 84 3.80 7.03 -10.56
C ASP A 84 4.22 7.58 -9.20
N THR A 85 3.75 8.78 -8.86
CA THR A 85 4.08 9.39 -7.58
C THR A 85 3.50 8.57 -6.43
N PHE A 86 2.24 8.12 -6.59
CA PHE A 86 1.60 7.30 -5.59
C PHE A 86 2.36 6.00 -5.36
N ASP A 87 2.71 5.32 -6.45
CA ASP A 87 3.37 4.01 -6.34
C ASP A 87 4.73 4.13 -5.66
N ARG A 88 5.50 5.18 -5.98
CA ARG A 88 6.79 5.38 -5.33
C ARG A 88 6.64 5.62 -3.83
N ALA A 89 5.67 6.45 -3.46
CA ALA A 89 5.44 6.74 -2.04
C ALA A 89 4.94 5.52 -1.30
N ALA A 90 4.04 4.76 -1.93
CA ALA A 90 3.50 3.55 -1.30
C ALA A 90 4.59 2.50 -1.11
N ARG A 91 5.50 2.34 -2.09
CA ARG A 91 6.59 1.39 -1.96
C ARG A 91 7.52 1.75 -0.82
N ARG A 92 7.75 3.04 -0.60
CA ARG A 92 8.60 3.46 0.51
C ARG A 92 7.90 3.26 1.85
N ARG A 93 6.62 3.53 1.89
CA ARG A 93 5.89 3.53 3.16
C ARG A 93 5.39 2.14 3.55
N PHE A 94 5.05 1.32 2.57
CA PHE A 94 4.47 0.00 2.79
C PHE A 94 5.20 -1.03 1.92
N PRO A 95 6.51 -1.22 2.13
CA PRO A 95 7.27 -2.09 1.23
C PRO A 95 6.76 -3.52 1.17
N ARG A 96 6.10 -3.98 2.23
CA ARG A 96 5.62 -5.36 2.27
C ARG A 96 4.38 -5.60 1.44
N PHE A 97 3.61 -4.55 1.19
CA PHE A 97 2.35 -4.67 0.48
C PHE A 97 2.41 -4.09 -0.92
N ALA A 98 3.30 -3.14 -1.15
CA ALA A 98 3.29 -2.38 -2.38
C ALA A 98 3.72 -3.19 -3.59
N GLU A 99 4.43 -4.30 -3.38
CA GLU A 99 4.76 -5.20 -4.49
C GLU A 99 3.51 -5.71 -5.18
N LEU A 100 2.43 -5.83 -4.42
CA LEU A 100 1.18 -6.36 -4.95
C LEU A 100 0.43 -5.34 -5.80
N LEU A 101 0.87 -4.08 -5.81
CA LEU A 101 0.28 -3.05 -6.64
C LEU A 101 0.71 -3.17 -8.09
N ASP A 102 1.83 -3.79 -8.34
CA ASP A 102 2.34 -3.95 -9.69
C ASP A 102 1.70 -5.14 -10.36
N PRO A 103 1.13 -4.94 -11.51
CA PRO A 103 0.60 -6.04 -12.29
C PRO A 103 1.71 -6.92 -12.82
#